data_1aed3b8bfb56e60bd855284aa714a0d0
#
_entry.id   1aed3b8bfb56e60bd855284aa714a0d0
#
_cell.length_a   1.000
_cell.length_b   1.000
_cell.length_c   1.000
_cell.angle_alpha   90.00
_cell.angle_beta   90.00
_cell.angle_gamma   90.00
#
_symmetry.space_group_name_H-M   'P 1'
#
loop_
_entity.id
_entity.type
_entity.pdbx_description
1 polymer ?
#
loop_
_entity_poly.entity_id
_entity_poly.type
_entity_poly.pdbx_seq_one_letter_code
_entity_poly.pdbx_strand_id
1 'polypeptide(L)'
;MKTKAIKKLSLILGSTLLLQGCVAAAVVAGGAAVATKVTTDPRTVGTQVDDATLEARVYSALGQDAQLKEEARVVAVAYSGRILLIGQVPNENLKELATNLTKGAEGVTEVENAIRIGPPISLWQQTKDSGITSAIKSKLLVNNQVKTTSVKVITENGEVFLLGNLTQSQGDAAAEAARTVAGVQKVIKVLKILN
;
A
#
# COMPACT_ATOMS: atom_id res chain seq x y z
N MET A 1 -44.66 11.53 30.18
CA MET A 1 -43.83 11.98 29.04
C MET A 1 -42.33 11.93 29.30
N LYS A 2 -41.83 12.02 30.52
CA LYS A 2 -40.37 12.05 30.85
C LYS A 2 -39.64 10.71 30.62
N THR A 3 -40.29 9.57 30.83
CA THR A 3 -39.70 8.23 30.71
C THR A 3 -39.36 7.81 29.26
N LYS A 4 -40.14 8.29 28.25
CA LYS A 4 -39.88 8.03 26.82
C LYS A 4 -38.69 8.82 26.31
N ALA A 5 -38.48 10.04 26.82
CA ALA A 5 -37.32 10.87 26.45
C ALA A 5 -35.99 10.30 26.99
N ILE A 6 -36.02 9.78 28.22
CA ILE A 6 -34.86 9.13 28.87
C ILE A 6 -34.45 7.86 28.10
N LYS A 7 -35.42 7.03 27.66
CA LYS A 7 -35.13 5.82 26.88
C LYS A 7 -34.55 6.14 25.49
N LYS A 8 -35.02 7.21 24.84
CA LYS A 8 -34.46 7.66 23.57
C LYS A 8 -33.06 8.26 23.73
N LEU A 9 -32.84 9.00 24.81
CA LEU A 9 -31.53 9.57 25.14
C LEU A 9 -30.51 8.47 25.46
N SER A 10 -30.90 7.43 26.21
CA SER A 10 -30.05 6.27 26.48
C SER A 10 -29.71 5.48 25.23
N LEU A 11 -30.63 5.37 24.25
CA LEU A 11 -30.39 4.66 23.00
C LEU A 11 -29.42 5.43 22.10
N ILE A 12 -29.53 6.76 22.05
CA ILE A 12 -28.62 7.62 21.28
C ILE A 12 -27.23 7.64 21.94
N LEU A 13 -27.16 7.71 23.26
CA LEU A 13 -25.89 7.68 23.98
C LEU A 13 -25.19 6.31 23.84
N GLY A 14 -25.96 5.21 23.82
CA GLY A 14 -25.42 3.86 23.61
C GLY A 14 -24.87 3.65 22.20
N SER A 15 -25.51 4.23 21.16
CA SER A 15 -25.03 4.10 19.78
C SER A 15 -23.79 4.97 19.49
N THR A 16 -23.66 6.13 20.16
CA THR A 16 -22.43 6.95 20.05
C THR A 16 -21.24 6.32 20.77
N LEU A 17 -21.45 5.58 21.87
CA LEU A 17 -20.39 4.83 22.54
C LEU A 17 -19.89 3.63 21.71
N LEU A 18 -20.74 3.01 20.92
CA LEU A 18 -20.33 1.94 20.01
C LEU A 18 -19.48 2.46 18.83
N LEU A 19 -19.74 3.68 18.33
CA LEU A 19 -18.88 4.31 17.32
C LEU A 19 -17.55 4.80 17.91
N GLN A 20 -17.53 5.27 19.14
CA GLN A 20 -16.28 5.67 19.80
C GLN A 20 -15.42 4.45 20.20
N GLY A 21 -16.03 3.30 20.45
CA GLY A 21 -15.31 2.04 20.67
C GLY A 21 -14.48 1.61 19.48
N CYS A 22 -14.94 1.88 18.26
CA CYS A 22 -14.16 1.60 17.05
C CYS A 22 -12.95 2.54 16.87
N VAL A 23 -13.05 3.80 17.29
CA VAL A 23 -11.91 4.75 17.20
C VAL A 23 -10.95 4.54 18.38
N ALA A 24 -11.44 4.29 19.60
CA ALA A 24 -10.59 3.99 20.74
C ALA A 24 -9.92 2.60 20.61
N ALA A 25 -10.64 1.61 20.05
CA ALA A 25 -10.05 0.32 19.69
C ALA A 25 -9.04 0.44 18.54
N ALA A 26 -9.23 1.41 17.62
CA ALA A 26 -8.25 1.67 16.56
C ALA A 26 -6.96 2.31 17.10
N VAL A 27 -7.04 3.15 18.15
CA VAL A 27 -5.84 3.73 18.77
C VAL A 27 -5.12 2.71 19.65
N VAL A 28 -5.84 1.89 20.42
CA VAL A 28 -5.24 0.80 21.21
C VAL A 28 -4.91 -0.39 20.31
N ALA A 29 -5.75 -0.71 19.32
CA ALA A 29 -5.45 -1.71 18.30
C ALA A 29 -4.43 -1.18 17.26
N GLY A 30 -4.31 0.12 17.05
CA GLY A 30 -3.26 0.73 16.24
C GLY A 30 -1.88 0.47 16.84
N GLY A 31 -1.72 0.62 18.15
CA GLY A 31 -0.49 0.22 18.85
C GLY A 31 -0.24 -1.28 18.82
N ALA A 32 -1.28 -2.09 19.05
CA ALA A 32 -1.17 -3.54 19.00
C ALA A 32 -1.07 -4.08 17.55
N ALA A 33 -1.73 -3.45 16.57
CA ALA A 33 -1.62 -3.80 15.16
C ALA A 33 -0.27 -3.38 14.57
N VAL A 34 0.31 -2.27 15.02
CA VAL A 34 1.69 -1.90 14.70
C VAL A 34 2.65 -2.91 15.31
N ALA A 35 2.46 -3.30 16.58
CA ALA A 35 3.30 -4.30 17.23
C ALA A 35 3.19 -5.68 16.58
N THR A 36 1.99 -6.14 16.17
CA THR A 36 1.81 -7.41 15.43
C THR A 36 2.37 -7.34 14.03
N LYS A 37 2.24 -6.20 13.34
CA LYS A 37 2.83 -6.02 12.01
C LYS A 37 4.36 -6.05 12.08
N VAL A 38 4.92 -5.46 13.11
CA VAL A 38 6.36 -5.46 13.39
C VAL A 38 6.90 -6.86 13.66
N THR A 39 6.16 -7.70 14.39
CA THR A 39 6.59 -9.07 14.71
C THR A 39 6.44 -10.05 13.56
N THR A 40 5.64 -9.72 12.54
CA THR A 40 5.39 -10.59 11.38
C THR A 40 6.14 -10.17 10.11
N ASP A 41 6.56 -8.93 10.00
CA ASP A 41 7.39 -8.45 8.89
C ASP A 41 8.87 -8.77 9.21
N PRO A 42 9.60 -9.46 8.31
CA PRO A 42 11.01 -9.82 8.54
C PRO A 42 11.94 -8.62 8.57
N ARG A 43 11.49 -7.43 8.16
CA ARG A 43 12.25 -6.19 8.28
C ARG A 43 12.26 -5.70 9.72
N THR A 44 13.34 -5.03 10.12
CA THR A 44 13.42 -4.40 11.45
C THR A 44 12.36 -3.29 11.61
N VAL A 45 11.99 -3.00 12.86
CA VAL A 45 11.08 -1.86 13.17
C VAL A 45 11.65 -0.56 12.61
N GLY A 46 12.95 -0.34 12.76
CA GLY A 46 13.63 0.82 12.20
C GLY A 46 13.42 0.94 10.70
N THR A 47 13.68 -0.13 9.94
CA THR A 47 13.48 -0.13 8.47
C THR A 47 12.04 0.17 8.07
N GLN A 48 11.04 -0.30 8.82
CA GLN A 48 9.64 -0.01 8.50
C GLN A 48 9.27 1.45 8.80
N VAL A 49 9.80 2.02 9.86
CA VAL A 49 9.63 3.45 10.19
C VAL A 49 10.38 4.31 9.16
N ASP A 50 11.57 3.92 8.77
CA ASP A 50 12.35 4.61 7.75
C ASP A 50 11.64 4.60 6.39
N ASP A 51 11.08 3.46 5.97
CA ASP A 51 10.30 3.35 4.74
C ASP A 51 9.03 4.22 4.77
N ALA A 52 8.31 4.28 5.90
CA ALA A 52 7.13 5.14 6.03
C ALA A 52 7.51 6.63 5.99
N THR A 53 8.62 7.01 6.62
CA THR A 53 9.17 8.37 6.57
C THR A 53 9.61 8.72 5.16
N LEU A 54 10.23 7.79 4.47
CA LEU A 54 10.68 7.95 3.09
C LEU A 54 9.49 8.16 2.14
N GLU A 55 8.41 7.35 2.27
CA GLU A 55 7.17 7.57 1.51
C GLU A 55 6.63 8.99 1.74
N ALA A 56 6.59 9.47 2.99
CA ALA A 56 6.11 10.82 3.31
C ALA A 56 6.97 11.92 2.68
N ARG A 57 8.30 11.77 2.68
CA ARG A 57 9.21 12.72 2.01
C ARG A 57 9.00 12.76 0.51
N VAL A 58 8.84 11.60 -0.12
CA VAL A 58 8.55 11.48 -1.55
C VAL A 58 7.21 12.13 -1.89
N TYR A 59 6.15 11.86 -1.11
CA TYR A 59 4.86 12.52 -1.32
C TYR A 59 4.94 14.05 -1.13
N SER A 60 5.74 14.51 -0.18
CA SER A 60 6.00 15.96 0.01
C SER A 60 6.69 16.57 -1.22
N ALA A 61 7.68 15.88 -1.79
CA ALA A 61 8.37 16.34 -2.99
C ALA A 61 7.45 16.35 -4.22
N LEU A 62 6.69 15.27 -4.45
CA LEU A 62 5.74 15.18 -5.56
C LEU A 62 4.62 16.23 -5.45
N GLY A 63 4.16 16.54 -4.22
CA GLY A 63 3.11 17.50 -3.96
C GLY A 63 3.52 18.97 -4.15
N GLN A 64 4.79 19.28 -4.40
CA GLN A 64 5.26 20.63 -4.73
C GLN A 64 4.95 21.03 -6.17
N ASP A 65 4.75 20.04 -7.06
CA ASP A 65 4.39 20.31 -8.45
C ASP A 65 2.86 20.30 -8.62
N ALA A 66 2.33 21.40 -9.18
CA ALA A 66 0.90 21.59 -9.35
C ALA A 66 0.30 20.61 -10.38
N GLN A 67 1.00 20.31 -11.47
CA GLN A 67 0.50 19.41 -12.50
C GLN A 67 0.45 17.97 -12.00
N LEU A 68 1.49 17.51 -11.29
CA LEU A 68 1.46 16.17 -10.67
C LEU A 68 0.32 16.04 -9.67
N LYS A 69 0.04 17.11 -8.92
CA LYS A 69 -1.03 17.11 -7.91
C LYS A 69 -2.44 17.09 -8.52
N GLU A 70 -2.65 17.80 -9.62
CA GLU A 70 -3.97 18.00 -10.20
C GLU A 70 -4.31 17.02 -11.31
N GLU A 71 -3.32 16.60 -12.12
CA GLU A 71 -3.54 15.84 -13.33
C GLU A 71 -3.07 14.37 -13.23
N ALA A 72 -2.32 14.03 -12.18
CA ALA A 72 -1.71 12.73 -12.04
C ALA A 72 -2.23 11.94 -10.84
N ARG A 73 -2.08 10.64 -10.93
CA ARG A 73 -2.16 9.74 -9.79
C ARG A 73 -0.81 9.04 -9.64
N VAL A 74 -0.01 9.50 -8.70
CA VAL A 74 1.27 8.88 -8.37
C VAL A 74 1.21 8.26 -6.99
N VAL A 75 1.52 6.97 -6.91
CA VAL A 75 1.62 6.20 -5.66
C VAL A 75 3.08 5.82 -5.46
N ALA A 76 3.66 6.30 -4.38
CA ALA A 76 5.02 5.97 -3.97
C ALA A 76 4.97 4.85 -2.92
N VAL A 77 5.78 3.84 -3.11
CA VAL A 77 5.87 2.68 -2.22
C VAL A 77 7.31 2.44 -1.85
N ALA A 78 7.65 2.65 -0.58
CA ALA A 78 8.98 2.33 -0.08
C ALA A 78 9.09 0.86 0.37
N TYR A 79 10.24 0.27 0.08
CA TYR A 79 10.62 -1.04 0.58
C TYR A 79 12.15 -1.14 0.75
N SER A 80 12.62 -1.18 1.98
CA SER A 80 14.03 -1.24 2.34
C SER A 80 14.88 -0.12 1.67
N GLY A 81 14.38 1.13 1.73
CA GLY A 81 15.06 2.33 1.20
C GLY A 81 14.90 2.55 -0.32
N ARG A 82 14.29 1.60 -1.05
CA ARG A 82 13.98 1.74 -2.47
C ARG A 82 12.55 2.25 -2.66
N ILE A 83 12.31 3.06 -3.68
CA ILE A 83 10.98 3.56 -4.02
C ILE A 83 10.51 2.94 -5.32
N LEU A 84 9.32 2.36 -5.29
CA LEU A 84 8.53 2.05 -6.49
C LEU A 84 7.52 3.17 -6.71
N LEU A 85 7.53 3.77 -7.90
CA LEU A 85 6.49 4.69 -8.36
C LEU A 85 5.54 3.95 -9.30
N ILE A 86 4.25 3.99 -8.99
CA ILE A 86 3.17 3.45 -9.81
C ILE A 86 2.05 4.48 -9.97
N GLY A 87 1.11 4.21 -10.85
CA GLY A 87 -0.01 5.10 -11.10
C GLY A 87 -0.03 5.61 -12.53
N GLN A 88 -0.65 6.76 -12.76
CA GLN A 88 -0.87 7.31 -14.09
C GLN A 88 -0.50 8.80 -14.13
N VAL A 89 0.12 9.20 -15.21
CA VAL A 89 0.42 10.60 -15.56
C VAL A 89 0.02 10.87 -17.01
N PRO A 90 -0.35 12.11 -17.37
CA PRO A 90 -0.82 12.43 -18.72
C PRO A 90 0.24 12.29 -19.81
N ASN A 91 1.52 12.46 -19.48
CA ASN A 91 2.60 12.48 -20.46
C ASN A 91 3.95 12.04 -19.87
N GLU A 92 4.94 11.82 -20.74
CA GLU A 92 6.28 11.37 -20.34
C GLU A 92 7.04 12.43 -19.53
N ASN A 93 6.83 13.72 -19.80
CA ASN A 93 7.50 14.79 -19.06
C ASN A 93 7.13 14.74 -17.56
N LEU A 94 5.85 14.53 -17.23
CA LEU A 94 5.40 14.37 -15.85
C LEU A 94 5.90 13.07 -15.20
N LYS A 95 6.08 12.01 -16.01
CA LYS A 95 6.67 10.77 -15.53
C LYS A 95 8.15 10.94 -15.17
N GLU A 96 8.90 11.65 -16.00
CA GLU A 96 10.30 11.99 -15.72
C GLU A 96 10.42 12.95 -14.54
N LEU A 97 9.55 13.96 -14.46
CA LEU A 97 9.48 14.89 -13.34
C LEU A 97 9.24 14.16 -12.02
N ALA A 98 8.26 13.24 -11.98
CA ALA A 98 8.00 12.43 -10.79
C ALA A 98 9.22 11.61 -10.38
N THR A 99 9.96 11.04 -11.34
CA THR A 99 11.21 10.33 -11.08
C THR A 99 12.27 11.25 -10.47
N ASN A 100 12.46 12.43 -11.05
CA ASN A 100 13.48 13.38 -10.62
C ASN A 100 13.20 13.93 -9.22
N LEU A 101 11.95 14.30 -8.93
CA LEU A 101 11.53 14.74 -7.61
C LEU A 101 11.71 13.63 -6.58
N THR A 102 11.39 12.39 -6.93
CA THR A 102 11.58 11.24 -6.06
C THR A 102 13.05 10.98 -5.76
N LYS A 103 13.91 11.03 -6.78
CA LYS A 103 15.37 10.86 -6.61
C LYS A 103 15.99 11.94 -5.74
N GLY A 104 15.42 13.17 -5.76
CA GLY A 104 15.86 14.28 -4.93
C GLY A 104 15.44 14.17 -3.46
N ALA A 105 14.52 13.29 -3.11
CA ALA A 105 14.07 13.15 -1.73
C ALA A 105 15.15 12.46 -0.86
N GLU A 106 15.40 13.04 0.31
CA GLU A 106 16.42 12.56 1.24
C GLU A 106 16.13 11.12 1.69
N GLY A 107 17.13 10.24 1.56
CA GLY A 107 17.07 8.84 1.96
C GLY A 107 16.64 7.88 0.85
N VAL A 108 16.29 8.36 -0.34
CA VAL A 108 16.01 7.52 -1.50
C VAL A 108 17.31 6.95 -2.05
N THR A 109 17.40 5.62 -2.11
CA THR A 109 18.59 4.93 -2.66
C THR A 109 18.40 4.49 -4.09
N GLU A 110 17.17 4.13 -4.47
CA GLU A 110 16.83 3.61 -5.79
C GLU A 110 15.37 3.95 -6.12
N VAL A 111 15.09 4.25 -7.37
CA VAL A 111 13.74 4.52 -7.86
C VAL A 111 13.43 3.60 -9.04
N GLU A 112 12.45 2.74 -8.84
CA GLU A 112 11.81 1.95 -9.89
C GLU A 112 10.55 2.71 -10.37
N ASN A 113 10.53 3.15 -11.63
CA ASN A 113 9.38 3.88 -12.17
C ASN A 113 8.54 2.99 -13.07
N ALA A 114 7.41 2.54 -12.57
CA ALA A 114 6.39 1.78 -13.29
C ALA A 114 5.12 2.61 -13.58
N ILE A 115 5.19 3.94 -13.52
CA ILE A 115 4.08 4.83 -13.88
C ILE A 115 3.69 4.61 -15.35
N ARG A 116 2.38 4.60 -15.60
CA ARG A 116 1.78 4.49 -16.95
C ARG A 116 1.36 5.85 -17.47
N ILE A 117 1.49 6.05 -18.78
CA ILE A 117 0.94 7.23 -19.44
C ILE A 117 -0.56 6.99 -19.66
N GLY A 118 -1.38 7.91 -19.17
CA GLY A 118 -2.82 7.85 -19.29
C GLY A 118 -3.55 8.61 -18.17
N PRO A 119 -4.87 8.68 -18.24
CA PRO A 119 -5.66 9.33 -17.20
C PRO A 119 -5.62 8.54 -15.89
N PRO A 120 -5.75 9.22 -14.73
CA PRO A 120 -5.90 8.57 -13.44
C PRO A 120 -7.05 7.56 -13.42
N ILE A 121 -6.84 6.41 -12.79
CA ILE A 121 -7.88 5.39 -12.63
C ILE A 121 -9.02 5.89 -11.72
N SER A 122 -10.22 5.42 -12.01
CA SER A 122 -11.41 5.74 -11.23
C SER A 122 -11.35 5.15 -9.81
N LEU A 123 -12.13 5.73 -8.88
CA LEU A 123 -12.30 5.17 -7.53
C LEU A 123 -12.83 3.72 -7.55
N TRP A 124 -13.67 3.41 -8.55
CA TRP A 124 -14.16 2.04 -8.73
C TRP A 124 -13.03 1.07 -9.08
N GLN A 125 -12.12 1.47 -9.97
CA GLN A 125 -10.95 0.66 -10.28
C GLN A 125 -10.03 0.50 -9.07
N GLN A 126 -9.79 1.55 -8.29
CA GLN A 126 -9.02 1.47 -7.03
C GLN A 126 -9.64 0.49 -6.02
N THR A 127 -10.98 0.45 -5.94
CA THR A 127 -11.70 -0.52 -5.09
C THR A 127 -11.48 -1.95 -5.58
N LYS A 128 -11.56 -2.18 -6.91
CA LYS A 128 -11.24 -3.50 -7.49
C LYS A 128 -9.80 -3.91 -7.19
N ASP A 129 -8.85 -3.01 -7.36
CA ASP A 129 -7.44 -3.27 -7.11
C ASP A 129 -7.18 -3.63 -5.63
N SER A 130 -7.89 -2.97 -4.71
CA SER A 130 -7.86 -3.31 -3.28
C SER A 130 -8.40 -4.73 -3.02
N GLY A 131 -9.46 -5.12 -3.72
CA GLY A 131 -10.02 -6.48 -3.68
C GLY A 131 -9.03 -7.53 -4.20
N ILE A 132 -8.38 -7.26 -5.33
CA ILE A 132 -7.33 -8.10 -5.91
C ILE A 132 -6.17 -8.28 -4.93
N THR A 133 -5.67 -7.18 -4.36
CA THR A 133 -4.61 -7.20 -3.35
C THR A 133 -4.98 -8.08 -2.16
N SER A 134 -6.21 -7.96 -1.65
CA SER A 134 -6.70 -8.77 -0.53
C SER A 134 -6.80 -10.25 -0.88
N ALA A 135 -7.29 -10.58 -2.07
CA ALA A 135 -7.38 -11.96 -2.54
C ALA A 135 -5.99 -12.61 -2.72
N ILE A 136 -5.02 -11.85 -3.25
CA ILE A 136 -3.63 -12.34 -3.37
C ILE A 136 -3.04 -12.60 -1.98
N LYS A 137 -3.19 -11.67 -1.04
CA LYS A 137 -2.71 -11.85 0.34
C LYS A 137 -3.33 -13.09 0.99
N SER A 138 -4.63 -13.33 0.79
CA SER A 138 -5.31 -14.53 1.28
C SER A 138 -4.73 -15.82 0.68
N LYS A 139 -4.41 -15.83 -0.61
CA LYS A 139 -3.73 -16.98 -1.24
C LYS A 139 -2.32 -17.19 -0.70
N LEU A 140 -1.58 -16.13 -0.47
CA LEU A 140 -0.24 -16.23 0.10
C LEU A 140 -0.26 -16.73 1.56
N LEU A 141 -1.33 -16.48 2.32
CA LEU A 141 -1.48 -17.00 3.70
C LEU A 141 -1.48 -18.52 3.78
N VAL A 142 -2.02 -19.19 2.77
CA VAL A 142 -2.08 -20.65 2.70
C VAL A 142 -0.94 -21.25 1.85
N ASN A 143 -0.04 -20.42 1.36
CA ASN A 143 1.10 -20.87 0.54
C ASN A 143 2.25 -21.31 1.45
N ASN A 144 2.72 -22.56 1.26
CA ASN A 144 3.79 -23.12 2.08
C ASN A 144 5.21 -22.69 1.64
N GLN A 145 5.35 -22.10 0.46
CA GLN A 145 6.65 -21.69 -0.10
C GLN A 145 6.99 -20.25 0.19
N VAL A 146 5.97 -19.41 0.42
CA VAL A 146 6.14 -17.96 0.63
C VAL A 146 5.35 -17.51 1.83
N LYS A 147 6.02 -16.91 2.80
CA LYS A 147 5.32 -16.25 3.90
C LYS A 147 4.73 -14.93 3.41
N THR A 148 3.43 -14.72 3.62
CA THR A 148 2.72 -13.47 3.25
C THR A 148 3.39 -12.22 3.80
N THR A 149 4.00 -12.32 4.98
CA THR A 149 4.71 -11.24 5.66
C THR A 149 6.01 -10.84 4.95
N SER A 150 6.56 -11.70 4.11
CA SER A 150 7.80 -11.44 3.35
C SER A 150 7.55 -10.72 2.02
N VAL A 151 6.27 -10.54 1.63
CA VAL A 151 5.88 -9.95 0.35
C VAL A 151 4.93 -8.76 0.58
N LYS A 152 5.33 -7.57 0.14
CA LYS A 152 4.44 -6.42 0.03
C LYS A 152 3.73 -6.52 -1.32
N VAL A 153 2.40 -6.63 -1.30
CA VAL A 153 1.56 -6.76 -2.50
C VAL A 153 0.80 -5.48 -2.72
N ILE A 154 0.90 -4.91 -3.90
CA ILE A 154 0.17 -3.71 -4.31
C ILE A 154 -0.41 -3.96 -5.69
N THR A 155 -1.63 -3.51 -5.90
CA THR A 155 -2.30 -3.57 -7.21
C THR A 155 -2.65 -2.18 -7.66
N GLU A 156 -2.33 -1.85 -8.88
CA GLU A 156 -2.68 -0.59 -9.55
C GLU A 156 -3.14 -0.90 -10.97
N ASN A 157 -4.38 -0.55 -11.30
CA ASN A 157 -5.02 -0.82 -12.59
C ASN A 157 -4.93 -2.28 -13.05
N GLY A 158 -5.12 -3.24 -12.13
CA GLY A 158 -5.00 -4.67 -12.41
C GLY A 158 -3.56 -5.18 -12.56
N GLU A 159 -2.56 -4.32 -12.54
CA GLU A 159 -1.15 -4.71 -12.47
C GLU A 159 -0.75 -4.93 -11.02
N VAL A 160 -0.20 -6.09 -10.72
CA VAL A 160 0.22 -6.50 -9.37
C VAL A 160 1.73 -6.34 -9.24
N PHE A 161 2.15 -5.60 -8.24
CA PHE A 161 3.55 -5.40 -7.89
C PHE A 161 3.85 -6.19 -6.61
N LEU A 162 4.84 -7.07 -6.71
CA LEU A 162 5.33 -7.88 -5.59
C LEU A 162 6.70 -7.35 -5.18
N LEU A 163 6.78 -6.75 -3.97
CA LEU A 163 8.02 -6.25 -3.40
C LEU A 163 8.44 -7.15 -2.25
N GLY A 164 9.72 -7.43 -2.12
CA GLY A 164 10.23 -8.29 -1.05
C GLY A 164 11.71 -8.60 -1.21
N ASN A 165 12.30 -9.12 -0.14
CA ASN A 165 13.61 -9.74 -0.16
C ASN A 165 13.38 -11.25 -0.13
N LEU A 166 13.42 -11.91 -1.28
CA LEU A 166 13.01 -13.30 -1.49
C LEU A 166 14.05 -14.08 -2.29
N THR A 167 14.07 -15.39 -2.11
CA THR A 167 14.76 -16.25 -3.06
C THR A 167 14.03 -16.28 -4.40
N GLN A 168 14.69 -16.69 -5.47
CA GLN A 168 14.07 -16.80 -6.80
C GLN A 168 12.81 -17.68 -6.75
N SER A 169 12.89 -18.86 -6.10
CA SER A 169 11.78 -19.78 -5.98
C SER A 169 10.58 -19.21 -5.21
N GLN A 170 10.84 -18.45 -4.14
CA GLN A 170 9.78 -17.75 -3.41
C GLN A 170 9.12 -16.68 -4.25
N GLY A 171 9.91 -15.89 -4.98
CA GLY A 171 9.39 -14.87 -5.89
C GLY A 171 8.52 -15.47 -7.00
N ASP A 172 8.90 -16.61 -7.55
CA ASP A 172 8.15 -17.33 -8.58
C ASP A 172 6.84 -17.91 -8.02
N ALA A 173 6.89 -18.49 -6.82
CA ALA A 173 5.70 -19.00 -6.14
C ALA A 173 4.71 -17.87 -5.78
N ALA A 174 5.21 -16.72 -5.33
CA ALA A 174 4.37 -15.56 -5.07
C ALA A 174 3.70 -15.02 -6.34
N ALA A 175 4.46 -14.94 -7.44
CA ALA A 175 3.95 -14.51 -8.74
C ALA A 175 2.91 -15.49 -9.29
N GLU A 176 3.12 -16.79 -9.13
CA GLU A 176 2.16 -17.82 -9.52
C GLU A 176 0.85 -17.68 -8.75
N ALA A 177 0.93 -17.56 -7.42
CA ALA A 177 -0.25 -17.35 -6.58
C ALA A 177 -1.03 -16.07 -6.99
N ALA A 178 -0.33 -14.99 -7.32
CA ALA A 178 -0.93 -13.74 -7.76
C ALA A 178 -1.64 -13.88 -9.13
N ARG A 179 -1.00 -14.51 -10.12
CA ARG A 179 -1.56 -14.66 -11.48
C ARG A 179 -2.88 -15.39 -11.53
N THR A 180 -3.14 -16.27 -10.57
CA THR A 180 -4.39 -17.05 -10.51
C THR A 180 -5.56 -16.32 -9.86
N VAL A 181 -5.38 -15.06 -9.46
CA VAL A 181 -6.46 -14.23 -8.90
C VAL A 181 -7.22 -13.52 -10.00
N ALA A 182 -8.55 -13.62 -9.95
CA ALA A 182 -9.41 -12.94 -10.93
C ALA A 182 -9.20 -11.43 -10.93
N GLY A 183 -9.09 -10.83 -12.12
CA GLY A 183 -8.84 -9.40 -12.30
C GLY A 183 -7.38 -9.01 -12.39
N VAL A 184 -6.44 -9.90 -12.11
CA VAL A 184 -5.00 -9.67 -12.33
C VAL A 184 -4.72 -9.69 -13.84
N GLN A 185 -4.18 -8.60 -14.35
CA GLN A 185 -3.77 -8.46 -15.76
C GLN A 185 -2.28 -8.76 -15.94
N LYS A 186 -1.47 -8.37 -14.97
CA LYS A 186 -0.01 -8.53 -15.02
C LYS A 186 0.57 -8.64 -13.61
N VAL A 187 1.61 -9.44 -13.46
CA VAL A 187 2.39 -9.52 -12.22
C VAL A 187 3.82 -9.06 -12.49
N ILE A 188 4.28 -8.10 -11.71
CA ILE A 188 5.60 -7.48 -11.81
C ILE A 188 6.35 -7.77 -10.51
N LYS A 189 7.52 -8.40 -10.62
CA LYS A 189 8.39 -8.69 -9.48
C LYS A 189 9.38 -7.55 -9.30
N VAL A 190 9.28 -6.80 -8.21
CA VAL A 190 10.20 -5.76 -7.76
C VAL A 190 10.94 -6.30 -6.54
N LEU A 191 11.67 -7.40 -6.75
CA LEU A 191 12.27 -8.19 -5.68
C LEU A 191 13.77 -7.93 -5.59
N LYS A 192 14.29 -7.95 -4.35
CA LYS A 192 15.71 -8.18 -4.11
C LYS A 192 15.90 -9.68 -3.90
N ILE A 193 16.64 -10.30 -4.82
CA ILE A 193 16.87 -11.74 -4.76
C ILE A 193 17.91 -12.03 -3.68
N LEU A 194 17.54 -12.95 -2.80
CA LEU A 194 18.44 -13.52 -1.78
C LEU A 194 19.09 -14.79 -2.36
N ASN A 195 20.37 -14.91 -2.15
CA ASN A 195 21.15 -16.10 -2.53
C ASN A 195 20.92 -17.21 -1.51
#